data_8f463119abf2a6da5f530fb11950ca3e
#
_entry.id   8f463119abf2a6da5f530fb11950ca3e
#
_cell.length_a   1.000
_cell.length_b   1.000
_cell.length_c   1.000
_cell.angle_alpha   90.00
_cell.angle_beta   90.00
_cell.angle_gamma   90.00
#
_symmetry.space_group_name_H-M   'P 1'
#
loop_
_entity.id
_entity.type
_entity.pdbx_description
1 polymer ?
#
loop_
_entity_poly.entity_id
_entity_poly.type
_entity_poly.pdbx_seq_one_letter_code
_entity_poly.pdbx_strand_id
1 'polypeptide(L)'
;MWLRSFRQAAALVLGLSCPSLAQSPDTQSYPSQPIHIVVAASPGGVNDILARLVGQKLTERWGQPVVVENKPGAGTILGTEYAARARPDGYTLLSAPMASLAVNPAVYPKLSYAPRDFVPISLTAAYPYFLAVSNAAPVRTVGELVAHTKANPAKANAGGASVTFQLAIEMFKQRTGAQIQYIPYKGSNDATLALIAGELLASFLDPGPAAQQIKGGQFRALAVTAPTRMASFPDVPTMAEAGIADMTILSWTGFLAPAGTPPEIVAKLEQEIMRIIRLPDIRARLQTVELEPVGSTSAEFARIIATDLATWQAVAKAANLKVE
;
A
#
# COMPACT_ATOMS: atom_id res chain seq x y z
N MET A 1 61.11 71.29 4.61
CA MET A 1 60.54 71.63 5.96
C MET A 1 59.15 71.06 6.05
N TRP A 2 58.97 70.19 7.10
CA TRP A 2 57.77 69.54 7.57
C TRP A 2 57.20 68.38 6.79
N LEU A 3 57.67 67.15 7.23
CA LEU A 3 57.01 65.85 7.14
C LEU A 3 55.79 65.79 8.05
N ARG A 4 54.67 65.23 7.54
CA ARG A 4 53.65 64.68 8.41
C ARG A 4 53.28 63.27 7.98
N SER A 5 53.65 62.34 8.86
CA SER A 5 53.39 60.92 8.76
C SER A 5 51.93 60.66 9.01
N PHE A 6 51.22 59.96 8.10
CA PHE A 6 49.90 59.33 8.37
C PHE A 6 50.12 57.85 8.71
N ARG A 7 49.89 57.49 9.97
CA ARG A 7 49.77 56.11 10.40
C ARG A 7 48.35 55.63 10.07
N GLN A 8 48.20 54.69 9.15
CA GLN A 8 46.96 53.95 8.94
C GLN A 8 46.92 52.81 9.93
N ALA A 9 45.91 52.82 10.83
CA ALA A 9 45.58 51.72 11.70
C ALA A 9 44.62 50.78 10.95
N ALA A 10 45.11 49.61 10.58
CA ALA A 10 44.29 48.53 10.02
C ALA A 10 43.50 47.84 11.19
N ALA A 11 42.20 48.07 11.25
CA ALA A 11 41.33 47.35 12.16
C ALA A 11 41.03 45.95 11.58
N LEU A 12 41.56 44.92 12.19
CA LEU A 12 41.31 43.52 11.84
C LEU A 12 39.96 43.10 12.47
N VAL A 13 38.90 43.05 11.65
CA VAL A 13 37.59 42.51 12.05
C VAL A 13 37.68 40.98 12.00
N LEU A 14 37.90 40.36 13.15
CA LEU A 14 37.71 38.92 13.32
C LEU A 14 36.21 38.61 13.28
N GLY A 15 35.73 38.12 12.15
CA GLY A 15 34.38 37.56 11.99
C GLY A 15 34.27 36.26 12.81
N LEU A 16 33.60 36.32 13.97
CA LEU A 16 33.16 35.15 14.73
C LEU A 16 32.05 34.43 13.92
N SER A 17 32.48 33.42 13.13
CA SER A 17 31.53 32.45 12.55
C SER A 17 31.00 31.58 13.67
N CYS A 18 29.82 31.90 14.24
CA CYS A 18 29.09 30.99 15.08
C CYS A 18 28.66 29.78 14.25
N PRO A 19 29.10 28.57 14.59
CA PRO A 19 28.50 27.37 13.99
C PRO A 19 27.02 27.36 14.38
N SER A 20 26.15 27.40 13.35
CA SER A 20 24.71 27.17 13.53
C SER A 20 24.57 25.71 14.01
N LEU A 21 24.42 25.53 15.31
CA LEU A 21 24.03 24.24 15.88
C LEU A 21 22.63 23.95 15.31
N ALA A 22 22.58 23.04 14.34
CA ALA A 22 21.34 22.43 13.91
C ALA A 22 20.71 21.82 15.17
N GLN A 23 19.68 22.47 15.69
CA GLN A 23 18.91 21.95 16.82
C GLN A 23 18.35 20.59 16.39
N SER A 24 18.83 19.52 17.02
CA SER A 24 18.17 18.22 16.94
C SER A 24 16.71 18.45 17.36
N PRO A 25 15.72 17.90 16.63
CA PRO A 25 14.32 18.05 17.00
C PRO A 25 14.16 17.59 18.46
N ASP A 26 13.50 18.42 19.27
CA ASP A 26 13.18 18.07 20.66
C ASP A 26 12.14 16.93 20.65
N THR A 27 12.64 15.71 20.69
CA THR A 27 11.84 14.49 20.61
C THR A 27 11.00 14.26 21.86
N GLN A 28 11.33 14.94 22.97
CA GLN A 28 10.56 14.85 24.22
C GLN A 28 9.21 15.57 24.09
N SER A 29 9.13 16.66 23.31
CA SER A 29 7.91 17.43 23.08
C SER A 29 7.12 17.01 21.84
N TYR A 30 7.55 15.98 21.10
CA TYR A 30 6.82 15.50 19.90
C TYR A 30 5.48 14.85 20.29
N PRO A 31 4.36 15.15 19.56
CA PRO A 31 4.20 16.23 18.59
C PRO A 31 3.92 17.57 19.28
N SER A 32 4.55 18.66 18.82
CA SER A 32 4.32 20.04 19.25
C SER A 32 3.61 20.90 18.22
N GLN A 33 3.32 20.34 17.05
CA GLN A 33 2.62 20.98 15.93
C GLN A 33 1.78 19.95 15.17
N PRO A 34 0.90 20.35 14.23
CA PRO A 34 0.07 19.43 13.47
C PRO A 34 0.87 18.38 12.70
N ILE A 35 0.36 17.14 12.68
CA ILE A 35 0.89 16.05 11.88
C ILE A 35 0.08 15.97 10.57
N HIS A 36 0.76 15.80 9.44
CA HIS A 36 0.17 15.61 8.14
C HIS A 36 0.26 14.14 7.71
N ILE A 37 -0.86 13.52 7.39
CA ILE A 37 -0.89 12.18 6.81
C ILE A 37 -1.20 12.30 5.32
N VAL A 38 -0.21 12.06 4.50
CA VAL A 38 -0.36 11.97 3.04
C VAL A 38 -0.95 10.61 2.69
N VAL A 39 -2.09 10.61 2.04
CA VAL A 39 -2.74 9.40 1.52
C VAL A 39 -2.48 9.31 0.02
N ALA A 40 -1.70 8.32 -0.42
CA ALA A 40 -1.35 8.12 -1.83
C ALA A 40 -2.52 7.52 -2.66
N ALA A 41 -3.76 7.79 -2.28
CA ALA A 41 -4.97 7.25 -2.89
C ALA A 41 -6.12 8.26 -2.86
N SER A 42 -7.17 7.98 -3.61
CA SER A 42 -8.40 8.79 -3.62
C SER A 42 -9.12 8.75 -2.27
N PRO A 43 -9.89 9.80 -1.92
CA PRO A 43 -10.75 9.79 -0.74
C PRO A 43 -11.74 8.63 -0.74
N GLY A 44 -12.07 8.11 0.45
CA GLY A 44 -13.02 7.03 0.66
C GLY A 44 -12.48 5.61 0.44
N GLY A 45 -11.25 5.46 -0.04
CA GLY A 45 -10.57 4.17 -0.13
C GLY A 45 -9.99 3.70 1.22
N VAL A 46 -9.50 2.45 1.25
CA VAL A 46 -8.95 1.81 2.46
C VAL A 46 -7.89 2.68 3.17
N ASN A 47 -6.94 3.23 2.40
CA ASN A 47 -5.87 4.07 2.96
C ASN A 47 -6.42 5.37 3.58
N ASP A 48 -7.43 5.98 2.97
CA ASP A 48 -8.05 7.21 3.47
C ASP A 48 -8.85 6.94 4.75
N ILE A 49 -9.64 5.86 4.77
CA ILE A 49 -10.39 5.43 5.96
C ILE A 49 -9.45 5.21 7.14
N LEU A 50 -8.38 4.45 6.94
CA LEU A 50 -7.38 4.16 7.98
C LEU A 50 -6.64 5.42 8.42
N ALA A 51 -6.24 6.29 7.48
CA ALA A 51 -5.57 7.54 7.81
C ALA A 51 -6.44 8.44 8.69
N ARG A 52 -7.76 8.53 8.40
CA ARG A 52 -8.71 9.32 9.20
C ARG A 52 -8.98 8.70 10.56
N LEU A 53 -9.16 7.37 10.64
CA LEU A 53 -9.36 6.67 11.92
C LEU A 53 -8.13 6.83 12.83
N VAL A 54 -6.94 6.59 12.31
CA VAL A 54 -5.69 6.76 13.05
C VAL A 54 -5.47 8.23 13.40
N GLY A 55 -5.65 9.15 12.46
CA GLY A 55 -5.48 10.58 12.67
C GLY A 55 -6.40 11.15 13.75
N GLN A 56 -7.67 10.73 13.76
CA GLN A 56 -8.60 11.10 14.83
C GLN A 56 -8.11 10.64 16.20
N LYS A 57 -7.71 9.38 16.34
CA LYS A 57 -7.23 8.80 17.62
C LYS A 57 -5.91 9.43 18.08
N LEU A 58 -5.00 9.76 17.15
CA LEU A 58 -3.79 10.51 17.45
C LEU A 58 -4.12 11.92 17.98
N THR A 59 -5.06 12.62 17.34
CA THR A 59 -5.52 13.95 17.80
C THR A 59 -6.12 13.88 19.20
N GLU A 60 -7.01 12.89 19.46
CA GLU A 60 -7.61 12.65 20.79
C GLU A 60 -6.54 12.39 21.85
N ARG A 61 -5.48 11.67 21.52
CA ARG A 61 -4.45 11.25 22.45
C ARG A 61 -3.40 12.30 22.72
N TRP A 62 -2.96 13.01 21.69
CA TRP A 62 -1.81 13.92 21.77
C TRP A 62 -2.19 15.41 21.81
N GLY A 63 -3.47 15.74 21.57
CA GLY A 63 -3.97 17.12 21.57
C GLY A 63 -3.49 17.97 20.40
N GLN A 64 -2.72 17.38 19.47
CA GLN A 64 -2.27 18.06 18.25
C GLN A 64 -3.14 17.64 17.07
N PRO A 65 -3.53 18.59 16.20
CA PRO A 65 -4.30 18.25 15.01
C PRO A 65 -3.56 17.28 14.07
N VAL A 66 -4.29 16.32 13.51
CA VAL A 66 -3.81 15.47 12.43
C VAL A 66 -4.59 15.77 11.17
N VAL A 67 -3.89 16.25 10.14
CA VAL A 67 -4.47 16.65 8.85
C VAL A 67 -4.25 15.54 7.84
N VAL A 68 -5.33 15.03 7.23
CA VAL A 68 -5.26 13.99 6.19
C VAL A 68 -5.38 14.63 4.82
N GLU A 69 -4.36 14.43 3.98
CA GLU A 69 -4.26 14.98 2.63
C GLU A 69 -4.22 13.86 1.59
N ASN A 70 -5.25 13.77 0.74
CA ASN A 70 -5.25 12.83 -0.36
C ASN A 70 -4.47 13.39 -1.55
N LYS A 71 -3.48 12.63 -2.03
CA LYS A 71 -2.68 12.93 -3.23
C LYS A 71 -2.70 11.74 -4.19
N PRO A 72 -3.85 11.48 -4.85
CA PRO A 72 -3.99 10.38 -5.79
C PRO A 72 -3.24 10.67 -7.09
N GLY A 73 -2.97 9.61 -7.87
CA GLY A 73 -2.45 9.71 -9.22
C GLY A 73 -1.31 8.76 -9.52
N ALA A 74 -1.19 8.40 -10.81
CA ALA A 74 -0.17 7.51 -11.36
C ALA A 74 0.02 6.22 -10.55
N GLY A 75 -1.08 5.53 -10.17
CA GLY A 75 -1.00 4.29 -9.39
C GLY A 75 -0.32 4.45 -8.04
N THR A 76 -0.62 5.54 -7.32
CA THR A 76 -0.06 5.93 -6.00
C THR A 76 1.30 6.66 -6.05
N ILE A 77 1.93 6.77 -7.22
CA ILE A 77 3.28 7.33 -7.35
C ILE A 77 3.34 8.77 -6.86
N LEU A 78 2.37 9.63 -7.24
CA LEU A 78 2.41 11.06 -6.91
C LEU A 78 2.40 11.33 -5.40
N GLY A 79 1.51 10.69 -4.65
CA GLY A 79 1.44 10.86 -3.20
C GLY A 79 2.66 10.27 -2.48
N THR A 80 3.17 9.14 -2.96
CA THR A 80 4.36 8.50 -2.41
C THR A 80 5.60 9.35 -2.62
N GLU A 81 5.79 9.89 -3.83
CA GLU A 81 6.88 10.82 -4.15
C GLU A 81 6.83 12.09 -3.29
N TYR A 82 5.64 12.68 -3.14
CA TYR A 82 5.47 13.84 -2.29
C TYR A 82 5.93 13.58 -0.84
N ALA A 83 5.52 12.45 -0.27
CA ALA A 83 5.93 12.08 1.08
C ALA A 83 7.43 11.77 1.18
N ALA A 84 8.04 11.14 0.16
CA ALA A 84 9.48 10.84 0.14
C ALA A 84 10.36 12.09 0.21
N ARG A 85 9.87 13.22 -0.31
CA ARG A 85 10.58 14.50 -0.31
C ARG A 85 10.31 15.38 0.92
N ALA A 86 9.45 14.94 1.81
CA ALA A 86 9.15 15.67 3.03
C ALA A 86 10.32 15.64 4.02
N ARG A 87 10.32 16.58 4.97
CA ARG A 87 11.34 16.60 6.03
C ARG A 87 11.21 15.37 6.91
N PRO A 88 12.32 14.75 7.31
CA PRO A 88 12.34 13.56 8.15
C PRO A 88 12.22 13.96 9.65
N ASP A 89 11.18 14.70 10.01
CA ASP A 89 10.95 15.23 11.35
C ASP A 89 9.73 14.58 12.05
N GLY A 90 9.08 13.61 11.38
CA GLY A 90 7.92 12.90 11.91
C GLY A 90 6.58 13.63 11.73
N TYR A 91 6.56 14.86 11.20
CA TYR A 91 5.33 15.62 10.99
C TYR A 91 4.67 15.38 9.63
N THR A 92 5.33 14.67 8.73
CA THR A 92 4.72 14.15 7.50
C THR A 92 4.80 12.63 7.50
N LEU A 93 3.65 11.98 7.49
CA LEU A 93 3.53 10.53 7.41
C LEU A 93 2.91 10.14 6.06
N LEU A 94 3.27 8.98 5.55
CA LEU A 94 2.65 8.39 4.38
C LEU A 94 1.72 7.25 4.81
N SER A 95 0.44 7.31 4.44
CA SER A 95 -0.46 6.16 4.42
C SER A 95 -0.40 5.52 3.03
N ALA A 96 0.27 4.39 2.93
CA ALA A 96 0.57 3.74 1.66
C ALA A 96 -0.02 2.34 1.55
N PRO A 97 -0.57 1.98 0.36
CA PRO A 97 -0.86 0.58 0.02
C PRO A 97 0.42 -0.16 -0.40
N MET A 98 0.34 -1.49 -0.47
CA MET A 98 1.38 -2.38 -0.99
C MET A 98 1.92 -1.92 -2.36
N ALA A 99 1.05 -1.37 -3.20
CA ALA A 99 1.43 -0.86 -4.51
C ALA A 99 2.59 0.12 -4.46
N SER A 100 2.60 1.05 -3.49
CA SER A 100 3.62 2.09 -3.39
C SER A 100 5.03 1.57 -3.15
N LEU A 101 5.18 0.56 -2.28
CA LEU A 101 6.50 0.13 -1.78
C LEU A 101 6.95 -1.23 -2.33
N ALA A 102 6.05 -2.04 -2.87
CA ALA A 102 6.39 -3.38 -3.35
C ALA A 102 6.09 -3.58 -4.84
N VAL A 103 4.91 -3.13 -5.33
CA VAL A 103 4.49 -3.38 -6.72
C VAL A 103 5.11 -2.37 -7.69
N ASN A 104 4.95 -1.07 -7.43
CA ASN A 104 5.47 -0.04 -8.33
C ASN A 104 7.00 -0.14 -8.52
N PRO A 105 7.82 -0.34 -7.46
CA PRO A 105 9.25 -0.55 -7.63
C PRO A 105 9.63 -1.82 -8.41
N ALA A 106 8.71 -2.78 -8.51
CA ALA A 106 8.94 -4.00 -9.29
C ALA A 106 8.70 -3.82 -10.80
N VAL A 107 7.85 -2.89 -11.21
CA VAL A 107 7.40 -2.77 -12.61
C VAL A 107 7.78 -1.46 -13.29
N TYR A 108 7.97 -0.36 -12.53
CA TYR A 108 8.39 0.93 -13.09
C TYR A 108 9.91 1.10 -13.00
N PRO A 109 10.63 1.07 -14.13
CA PRO A 109 12.10 1.19 -14.11
C PRO A 109 12.60 2.58 -13.73
N LYS A 110 11.74 3.60 -13.83
CA LYS A 110 12.06 5.00 -13.55
C LYS A 110 11.08 5.58 -12.54
N LEU A 111 11.19 5.15 -11.27
CA LEU A 111 10.47 5.78 -10.19
C LEU A 111 11.26 6.96 -9.62
N SER A 112 10.54 7.99 -9.21
CA SER A 112 11.09 9.18 -8.54
C SER A 112 11.39 8.97 -7.06
N TYR A 113 11.08 7.79 -6.52
CA TYR A 113 11.33 7.36 -5.14
C TYR A 113 11.74 5.87 -5.10
N ALA A 114 12.28 5.45 -3.98
CA ALA A 114 12.59 4.05 -3.69
C ALA A 114 12.08 3.65 -2.29
N PRO A 115 11.86 2.36 -2.01
CA PRO A 115 11.47 1.91 -0.67
C PRO A 115 12.41 2.37 0.45
N ARG A 116 13.71 2.50 0.17
CA ARG A 116 14.72 3.00 1.11
C ARG A 116 14.55 4.49 1.50
N ASP A 117 13.73 5.24 0.79
CA ASP A 117 13.45 6.65 1.10
C ASP A 117 12.42 6.78 2.23
N PHE A 118 11.99 5.65 2.81
CA PHE A 118 11.05 5.57 3.91
C PHE A 118 11.55 4.69 5.04
N VAL A 119 11.13 5.05 6.26
CA VAL A 119 11.17 4.17 7.41
C VAL A 119 9.74 3.69 7.71
N PRO A 120 9.49 2.36 7.72
CA PRO A 120 8.19 1.81 8.09
C PRO A 120 7.88 2.11 9.55
N ILE A 121 6.61 2.41 9.85
CA ILE A 121 6.13 2.62 11.22
C ILE A 121 5.32 1.41 11.65
N SER A 122 4.18 1.15 10.98
CA SER A 122 3.33 -0.01 11.28
C SER A 122 2.47 -0.38 10.08
N LEU A 123 2.38 -1.65 9.77
CA LEU A 123 1.34 -2.22 8.93
C LEU A 123 0.03 -2.24 9.73
N THR A 124 -0.98 -1.55 9.25
CA THR A 124 -2.22 -1.33 10.01
C THR A 124 -3.31 -2.33 9.67
N ALA A 125 -3.45 -2.69 8.41
CA ALA A 125 -4.41 -3.69 7.98
C ALA A 125 -3.91 -4.48 6.77
N ALA A 126 -4.39 -5.72 6.67
CA ALA A 126 -4.16 -6.60 5.52
C ALA A 126 -5.49 -7.16 5.02
N TYR A 127 -5.51 -7.56 3.76
CA TYR A 127 -6.67 -8.19 3.14
C TYR A 127 -6.26 -9.03 1.93
N PRO A 128 -6.94 -10.17 1.70
CA PRO A 128 -6.72 -11.00 0.52
C PRO A 128 -7.47 -10.44 -0.69
N TYR A 129 -7.27 -11.07 -1.85
CA TYR A 129 -8.12 -10.91 -3.02
C TYR A 129 -9.05 -12.12 -3.18
N PHE A 130 -10.23 -11.90 -3.76
CA PHE A 130 -11.05 -12.97 -4.32
C PHE A 130 -10.62 -13.24 -5.76
N LEU A 131 -10.38 -14.50 -6.11
CA LEU A 131 -10.44 -14.94 -7.50
C LEU A 131 -11.90 -15.25 -7.81
N ALA A 132 -12.51 -14.42 -8.65
CA ALA A 132 -13.92 -14.52 -9.00
C ALA A 132 -14.10 -14.75 -10.50
N VAL A 133 -15.22 -15.37 -10.87
CA VAL A 133 -15.63 -15.61 -12.25
C VAL A 133 -17.06 -15.13 -12.48
N SER A 134 -17.35 -14.69 -13.71
CA SER A 134 -18.71 -14.38 -14.12
C SER A 134 -19.65 -15.57 -13.94
N ASN A 135 -20.90 -15.33 -13.61
CA ASN A 135 -21.93 -16.39 -13.57
C ASN A 135 -22.20 -17.02 -14.93
N ALA A 136 -21.91 -16.32 -16.03
CA ALA A 136 -21.96 -16.85 -17.38
C ALA A 136 -20.84 -17.85 -17.70
N ALA A 137 -19.77 -17.88 -16.89
CA ALA A 137 -18.65 -18.79 -17.07
C ALA A 137 -19.06 -20.23 -16.70
N PRO A 138 -18.75 -21.24 -17.54
CA PRO A 138 -19.11 -22.63 -17.27
C PRO A 138 -18.10 -23.30 -16.33
N VAL A 139 -17.65 -22.58 -15.27
CA VAL A 139 -16.63 -23.03 -14.33
C VAL A 139 -17.08 -22.77 -12.89
N ARG A 140 -16.79 -23.68 -11.98
CA ARG A 140 -17.18 -23.64 -10.58
C ARG A 140 -16.00 -23.78 -9.60
N THR A 141 -14.84 -24.21 -10.11
CA THR A 141 -13.62 -24.43 -9.32
C THR A 141 -12.42 -23.77 -10.02
N VAL A 142 -11.35 -23.56 -9.26
CA VAL A 142 -10.09 -23.02 -9.80
C VAL A 142 -9.51 -23.99 -10.85
N GLY A 143 -9.59 -25.30 -10.60
CA GLY A 143 -9.13 -26.33 -11.55
C GLY A 143 -9.90 -26.29 -12.87
N GLU A 144 -11.22 -26.13 -12.82
CA GLU A 144 -12.06 -25.95 -14.03
C GLU A 144 -11.74 -24.66 -14.77
N LEU A 145 -11.48 -23.56 -14.04
CA LEU A 145 -11.03 -22.31 -14.66
C LEU A 145 -9.73 -22.52 -15.43
N VAL A 146 -8.74 -23.15 -14.83
CA VAL A 146 -7.45 -23.46 -15.47
C VAL A 146 -7.65 -24.30 -16.73
N ALA A 147 -8.44 -25.37 -16.64
CA ALA A 147 -8.73 -26.24 -17.78
C ALA A 147 -9.47 -25.47 -18.90
N HIS A 148 -10.48 -24.67 -18.53
CA HIS A 148 -11.25 -23.85 -19.47
C HIS A 148 -10.36 -22.85 -20.23
N THR A 149 -9.45 -22.16 -19.54
CA THR A 149 -8.56 -21.18 -20.16
C THR A 149 -7.57 -21.83 -21.14
N LYS A 150 -7.08 -23.04 -20.84
CA LYS A 150 -6.20 -23.81 -21.73
C LYS A 150 -6.94 -24.30 -22.97
N ALA A 151 -8.21 -24.69 -22.82
CA ALA A 151 -9.03 -25.15 -23.94
C ALA A 151 -9.54 -23.99 -24.83
N ASN A 152 -9.70 -22.78 -24.26
CA ASN A 152 -10.29 -21.64 -24.96
C ASN A 152 -9.44 -20.35 -24.81
N PRO A 153 -8.13 -20.35 -25.15
CA PRO A 153 -7.24 -19.23 -24.85
C PRO A 153 -7.65 -17.90 -25.49
N ALA A 154 -8.28 -17.94 -26.66
CA ALA A 154 -8.74 -16.74 -27.38
C ALA A 154 -9.94 -16.03 -26.68
N LYS A 155 -10.67 -16.72 -25.81
CA LYS A 155 -11.83 -16.20 -25.05
C LYS A 155 -11.55 -16.03 -23.57
N ALA A 156 -10.39 -16.45 -23.11
CA ALA A 156 -10.01 -16.38 -21.72
C ALA A 156 -9.41 -15.02 -21.39
N ASN A 157 -10.16 -14.21 -20.67
CA ASN A 157 -9.73 -12.89 -20.22
C ASN A 157 -9.92 -12.71 -18.71
N ALA A 158 -9.13 -11.84 -18.12
CA ALA A 158 -9.32 -11.39 -16.76
C ALA A 158 -9.00 -9.90 -16.66
N GLY A 159 -9.78 -9.17 -15.89
CA GLY A 159 -9.65 -7.72 -15.80
C GLY A 159 -9.21 -7.24 -14.43
N GLY A 160 -8.73 -5.99 -14.38
CA GLY A 160 -8.40 -5.31 -13.14
C GLY A 160 -8.02 -3.84 -13.35
N ALA A 161 -8.07 -3.06 -12.28
CA ALA A 161 -7.89 -1.61 -12.33
C ALA A 161 -6.46 -1.15 -12.01
N SER A 162 -5.54 -2.05 -11.75
CA SER A 162 -4.16 -1.68 -11.39
C SER A 162 -3.17 -2.75 -11.83
N VAL A 163 -1.91 -2.36 -11.90
CA VAL A 163 -0.81 -3.28 -12.18
C VAL A 163 -0.68 -4.39 -11.12
N THR A 164 -1.17 -4.16 -9.92
CA THR A 164 -1.22 -5.20 -8.86
C THR A 164 -2.09 -6.38 -9.29
N PHE A 165 -3.27 -6.13 -9.84
CA PHE A 165 -4.15 -7.19 -10.36
C PHE A 165 -3.56 -7.87 -11.59
N GLN A 166 -2.89 -7.12 -12.46
CA GLN A 166 -2.17 -7.69 -13.59
C GLN A 166 -1.10 -8.67 -13.12
N LEU A 167 -0.29 -8.28 -12.13
CA LEU A 167 0.73 -9.17 -11.54
C LEU A 167 0.12 -10.38 -10.82
N ALA A 168 -1.03 -10.22 -10.14
CA ALA A 168 -1.74 -11.35 -9.54
C ALA A 168 -2.20 -12.37 -10.61
N ILE A 169 -2.67 -11.89 -11.77
CA ILE A 169 -3.02 -12.72 -12.91
C ILE A 169 -1.77 -13.38 -13.51
N GLU A 170 -0.66 -12.65 -13.65
CA GLU A 170 0.59 -13.23 -14.14
C GLU A 170 1.14 -14.28 -13.18
N MET A 171 1.06 -14.05 -11.86
CA MET A 171 1.41 -15.07 -10.86
C MET A 171 0.51 -16.31 -11.01
N PHE A 172 -0.79 -16.13 -11.17
CA PHE A 172 -1.73 -17.24 -11.42
C PHE A 172 -1.35 -18.03 -12.67
N LYS A 173 -1.04 -17.35 -13.78
CA LYS A 173 -0.59 -17.99 -15.03
C LYS A 173 0.70 -18.80 -14.80
N GLN A 174 1.67 -18.24 -14.09
CA GLN A 174 2.95 -18.91 -13.79
C GLN A 174 2.74 -20.18 -12.96
N ARG A 175 1.84 -20.15 -11.97
CA ARG A 175 1.59 -21.27 -11.06
C ARG A 175 0.73 -22.38 -11.69
N THR A 176 -0.11 -22.06 -12.66
CA THR A 176 -1.14 -22.98 -13.19
C THR A 176 -0.95 -23.33 -14.66
N GLY A 177 -0.18 -22.53 -15.38
CA GLY A 177 -0.13 -22.60 -16.85
C GLY A 177 -1.42 -22.13 -17.54
N ALA A 178 -2.30 -21.40 -16.83
CA ALA A 178 -3.51 -20.82 -17.40
C ALA A 178 -3.17 -19.88 -18.55
N GLN A 179 -4.00 -19.87 -19.60
CA GLN A 179 -3.85 -19.00 -20.77
C GLN A 179 -4.92 -17.90 -20.66
N ILE A 180 -4.58 -16.79 -19.99
CA ILE A 180 -5.50 -15.67 -19.73
C ILE A 180 -4.89 -14.38 -20.23
N GLN A 181 -5.67 -13.61 -21.00
CA GLN A 181 -5.32 -12.25 -21.39
C GLN A 181 -5.76 -11.25 -20.31
N TYR A 182 -4.88 -10.34 -19.93
CA TYR A 182 -5.23 -9.24 -19.02
C TYR A 182 -5.90 -8.09 -19.77
N ILE A 183 -7.01 -7.58 -19.24
CA ILE A 183 -7.74 -6.41 -19.74
C ILE A 183 -7.69 -5.30 -18.67
N PRO A 184 -7.02 -4.17 -18.94
CA PRO A 184 -6.96 -3.06 -18.00
C PRO A 184 -8.27 -2.28 -17.93
N TYR A 185 -8.70 -1.92 -16.73
CA TYR A 185 -9.85 -1.06 -16.45
C TYR A 185 -9.41 0.20 -15.69
N LYS A 186 -10.18 1.30 -15.82
CA LYS A 186 -9.88 2.57 -15.15
C LYS A 186 -10.12 2.52 -13.64
N GLY A 187 -11.05 1.67 -13.19
CA GLY A 187 -11.43 1.52 -11.79
C GLY A 187 -11.88 0.11 -11.44
N SER A 188 -11.78 -0.26 -10.14
CA SER A 188 -12.23 -1.58 -9.66
C SER A 188 -13.73 -1.80 -9.89
N ASN A 189 -14.54 -0.73 -9.82
CA ASN A 189 -15.97 -0.82 -10.12
C ASN A 189 -16.23 -1.18 -11.58
N ASP A 190 -15.47 -0.62 -12.53
CA ASP A 190 -15.64 -0.92 -13.96
C ASP A 190 -15.31 -2.38 -14.25
N ALA A 191 -14.22 -2.92 -13.68
CA ALA A 191 -13.85 -4.32 -13.79
C ALA A 191 -14.91 -5.24 -13.14
N THR A 192 -15.48 -4.83 -12.01
CA THR A 192 -16.56 -5.57 -11.32
C THR A 192 -17.82 -5.62 -12.18
N LEU A 193 -18.23 -4.50 -12.77
CA LEU A 193 -19.39 -4.45 -13.66
C LEU A 193 -19.19 -5.31 -14.91
N ALA A 194 -17.99 -5.27 -15.53
CA ALA A 194 -17.65 -6.11 -16.65
C ALA A 194 -17.67 -7.61 -16.32
N LEU A 195 -17.26 -7.99 -15.09
CA LEU A 195 -17.37 -9.37 -14.62
C LEU A 195 -18.82 -9.78 -14.44
N ILE A 196 -19.67 -8.93 -13.86
CA ILE A 196 -21.11 -9.17 -13.72
C ILE A 196 -21.78 -9.32 -15.07
N ALA A 197 -21.45 -8.45 -16.04
CA ALA A 197 -22.00 -8.48 -17.39
C ALA A 197 -21.52 -9.69 -18.23
N GLY A 198 -20.50 -10.43 -17.76
CA GLY A 198 -19.93 -11.56 -18.50
C GLY A 198 -18.94 -11.16 -19.60
N GLU A 199 -18.52 -9.91 -19.64
CA GLU A 199 -17.48 -9.42 -20.56
C GLU A 199 -16.10 -9.93 -20.13
N LEU A 200 -15.90 -10.12 -18.81
CA LEU A 200 -14.75 -10.78 -18.24
C LEU A 200 -15.10 -12.20 -17.80
N LEU A 201 -14.22 -13.16 -18.12
CA LEU A 201 -14.28 -14.52 -17.61
C LEU A 201 -13.98 -14.54 -16.10
N ALA A 202 -12.89 -13.88 -15.69
CA ALA A 202 -12.39 -13.89 -14.32
C ALA A 202 -11.83 -12.52 -13.89
N SER A 203 -11.66 -12.34 -12.58
CA SER A 203 -10.96 -11.19 -12.01
C SER A 203 -10.43 -11.52 -10.61
N PHE A 204 -9.30 -10.89 -10.23
CA PHE A 204 -8.96 -10.71 -8.83
C PHE A 204 -9.60 -9.42 -8.34
N LEU A 205 -10.28 -9.48 -7.19
CA LEU A 205 -11.07 -8.37 -6.66
C LEU A 205 -10.73 -8.10 -5.20
N ASP A 206 -10.72 -6.82 -4.82
CA ASP A 206 -10.65 -6.41 -3.42
C ASP A 206 -11.90 -6.90 -2.64
N PRO A 207 -11.74 -7.34 -1.38
CA PRO A 207 -12.84 -7.94 -0.64
C PRO A 207 -13.97 -6.95 -0.32
N GLY A 208 -13.68 -5.69 -0.02
CA GLY A 208 -14.71 -4.72 0.37
C GLY A 208 -15.83 -4.60 -0.67
N PRO A 209 -15.56 -4.17 -1.92
CA PRO A 209 -16.56 -4.10 -2.98
C PRO A 209 -17.10 -5.47 -3.40
N ALA A 210 -16.24 -6.51 -3.42
CA ALA A 210 -16.62 -7.84 -3.90
C ALA A 210 -17.56 -8.57 -2.94
N ALA A 211 -17.40 -8.39 -1.62
CA ALA A 211 -18.14 -9.13 -0.60
C ALA A 211 -19.66 -9.04 -0.77
N GLN A 212 -20.19 -7.85 -1.00
CA GLN A 212 -21.63 -7.65 -1.21
C GLN A 212 -22.13 -8.33 -2.50
N GLN A 213 -21.35 -8.25 -3.56
CA GLN A 213 -21.70 -8.83 -4.86
C GLN A 213 -21.67 -10.36 -4.82
N ILE A 214 -20.70 -10.95 -4.10
CA ILE A 214 -20.63 -12.41 -3.88
C ILE A 214 -21.85 -12.87 -3.07
N LYS A 215 -22.17 -12.20 -1.93
CA LYS A 215 -23.35 -12.50 -1.11
C LYS A 215 -24.65 -12.32 -1.90
N GLY A 216 -24.70 -11.36 -2.82
CA GLY A 216 -25.82 -11.12 -3.73
C GLY A 216 -25.87 -12.06 -4.95
N GLY A 217 -24.90 -12.98 -5.10
CA GLY A 217 -24.88 -13.94 -6.19
C GLY A 217 -24.63 -13.32 -7.59
N GLN A 218 -24.06 -12.12 -7.66
CA GLN A 218 -23.83 -11.43 -8.92
C GLN A 218 -22.67 -12.05 -9.73
N PHE A 219 -21.71 -12.66 -9.05
CA PHE A 219 -20.65 -13.49 -9.60
C PHE A 219 -20.21 -14.52 -8.58
N ARG A 220 -19.36 -15.46 -8.97
CA ARG A 220 -18.90 -16.55 -8.09
C ARG A 220 -17.46 -16.34 -7.68
N ALA A 221 -17.18 -16.37 -6.35
CA ALA A 221 -15.83 -16.50 -5.85
C ALA A 221 -15.38 -17.98 -5.93
N LEU A 222 -14.23 -18.24 -6.57
CA LEU A 222 -13.64 -19.57 -6.67
C LEU A 222 -12.64 -19.83 -5.56
N ALA A 223 -11.90 -18.81 -5.13
CA ALA A 223 -10.93 -18.91 -4.05
C ALA A 223 -10.59 -17.53 -3.48
N VAL A 224 -9.95 -17.53 -2.29
CA VAL A 224 -9.31 -16.35 -1.71
C VAL A 224 -7.81 -16.54 -1.67
N THR A 225 -7.06 -15.44 -1.81
CA THR A 225 -5.58 -15.46 -1.74
C THR A 225 -5.04 -15.42 -0.31
N ALA A 226 -5.92 -15.54 0.70
CA ALA A 226 -5.54 -15.64 2.12
C ALA A 226 -4.89 -16.98 2.46
N PRO A 227 -4.04 -17.05 3.51
CA PRO A 227 -3.48 -18.32 3.99
C PRO A 227 -4.53 -19.23 4.63
N THR A 228 -5.64 -18.67 5.12
CA THR A 228 -6.79 -19.37 5.71
C THR A 228 -8.07 -18.81 5.12
N ARG A 229 -9.18 -19.56 5.20
CA ARG A 229 -10.48 -19.06 4.73
C ARG A 229 -10.90 -17.81 5.51
N MET A 230 -11.60 -16.90 4.84
CA MET A 230 -12.19 -15.73 5.50
C MET A 230 -13.39 -16.16 6.34
N ALA A 231 -13.49 -15.66 7.57
CA ALA A 231 -14.62 -15.97 8.46
C ALA A 231 -15.99 -15.53 7.88
N SER A 232 -15.99 -14.47 7.09
CA SER A 232 -17.18 -13.93 6.39
C SER A 232 -17.57 -14.74 5.14
N PHE A 233 -16.69 -15.64 4.66
CA PHE A 233 -16.84 -16.49 3.46
C PHE A 233 -16.29 -17.90 3.71
N PRO A 234 -16.85 -18.66 4.67
CA PRO A 234 -16.29 -19.95 5.07
C PRO A 234 -16.37 -21.01 3.96
N ASP A 235 -17.26 -20.86 3.00
CA ASP A 235 -17.44 -21.77 1.88
C ASP A 235 -16.46 -21.51 0.72
N VAL A 236 -15.78 -20.35 0.71
CA VAL A 236 -14.79 -20.01 -0.33
C VAL A 236 -13.43 -20.56 0.09
N PRO A 237 -12.85 -21.52 -0.66
CA PRO A 237 -11.55 -22.09 -0.32
C PRO A 237 -10.42 -21.09 -0.50
N THR A 238 -9.28 -21.36 0.13
CA THR A 238 -8.03 -20.66 -0.18
C THR A 238 -7.47 -21.15 -1.52
N MET A 239 -6.53 -20.39 -2.10
CA MET A 239 -5.82 -20.84 -3.31
C MET A 239 -5.10 -22.18 -3.07
N ALA A 240 -4.49 -22.36 -1.88
CA ALA A 240 -3.83 -23.62 -1.49
C ALA A 240 -4.81 -24.79 -1.41
N GLU A 241 -5.98 -24.62 -0.79
CA GLU A 241 -7.05 -25.64 -0.75
C GLU A 241 -7.60 -25.96 -2.14
N ALA A 242 -7.60 -24.96 -3.04
CA ALA A 242 -7.98 -25.14 -4.44
C ALA A 242 -6.88 -25.78 -5.32
N GLY A 243 -5.77 -26.22 -4.71
CA GLY A 243 -4.69 -26.93 -5.38
C GLY A 243 -3.59 -26.02 -5.98
N ILE A 244 -3.61 -24.74 -5.69
CA ILE A 244 -2.61 -23.78 -6.16
C ILE A 244 -1.72 -23.37 -4.99
N ALA A 245 -0.66 -24.14 -4.77
CA ALA A 245 0.34 -23.84 -3.75
C ALA A 245 1.06 -22.52 -4.05
N ASP A 246 1.61 -21.88 -3.02
CA ASP A 246 2.45 -20.67 -3.11
C ASP A 246 1.77 -19.47 -3.82
N MET A 247 0.43 -19.39 -3.73
CA MET A 247 -0.33 -18.25 -4.23
C MET A 247 -1.09 -17.53 -3.10
N THR A 248 -0.39 -17.24 -2.03
CA THR A 248 -0.88 -16.35 -0.99
C THR A 248 -0.52 -14.91 -1.37
N ILE A 249 -1.54 -14.05 -1.47
CA ILE A 249 -1.38 -12.62 -1.70
C ILE A 249 -2.20 -11.90 -0.64
N LEU A 250 -1.52 -11.19 0.25
CA LEU A 250 -2.16 -10.28 1.19
C LEU A 250 -1.78 -8.86 0.80
N SER A 251 -2.73 -8.12 0.25
CA SER A 251 -2.55 -6.68 0.14
C SER A 251 -2.56 -6.06 1.53
N TRP A 252 -1.88 -4.95 1.68
CA TRP A 252 -1.78 -4.26 2.95
C TRP A 252 -1.79 -2.75 2.79
N THR A 253 -2.06 -2.10 3.89
CA THR A 253 -1.84 -0.67 4.07
C THR A 253 -1.12 -0.43 5.38
N GLY A 254 -0.25 0.58 5.39
CA GLY A 254 0.54 0.91 6.57
C GLY A 254 1.01 2.35 6.55
N PHE A 255 1.58 2.75 7.69
CA PHE A 255 2.16 4.08 7.86
C PHE A 255 3.67 4.02 7.78
N LEU A 256 4.23 5.01 7.08
CA LEU A 256 5.66 5.20 6.92
C LEU A 256 6.00 6.67 7.18
N ALA A 257 7.25 6.93 7.52
CA ALA A 257 7.81 8.27 7.56
C ALA A 257 8.96 8.40 6.56
N PRO A 258 9.38 9.61 6.14
CA PRO A 258 10.59 9.81 5.35
C PRO A 258 11.82 9.20 6.03
N ALA A 259 12.74 8.65 5.24
CA ALA A 259 14.00 8.10 5.75
C ALA A 259 14.80 9.19 6.50
N GLY A 260 15.41 8.82 7.63
CA GLY A 260 16.11 9.77 8.50
C GLY A 260 15.24 10.38 9.60
N THR A 261 13.93 10.04 9.67
CA THR A 261 13.09 10.38 10.84
C THR A 261 13.71 9.78 12.11
N PRO A 262 13.87 10.58 13.20
CA PRO A 262 14.49 10.12 14.43
C PRO A 262 13.87 8.82 14.96
N PRO A 263 14.68 7.83 15.36
CA PRO A 263 14.18 6.52 15.81
C PRO A 263 13.19 6.59 16.97
N GLU A 264 13.37 7.52 17.89
CA GLU A 264 12.48 7.75 19.02
C GLU A 264 11.09 8.28 18.60
N ILE A 265 11.02 9.07 17.53
CA ILE A 265 9.75 9.52 16.93
C ILE A 265 9.06 8.33 16.25
N VAL A 266 9.81 7.54 15.48
CA VAL A 266 9.30 6.32 14.85
C VAL A 266 8.75 5.36 15.89
N ALA A 267 9.47 5.13 16.99
CA ALA A 267 9.03 4.25 18.07
C ALA A 267 7.76 4.76 18.76
N LYS A 268 7.65 6.07 18.99
CA LYS A 268 6.45 6.70 19.57
C LYS A 268 5.23 6.55 18.66
N LEU A 269 5.40 6.79 17.36
CA LEU A 269 4.37 6.59 16.35
C LEU A 269 3.96 5.12 16.23
N GLU A 270 4.93 4.20 16.20
CA GLU A 270 4.71 2.75 16.16
C GLU A 270 3.83 2.30 17.32
N GLN A 271 4.25 2.60 18.55
CA GLN A 271 3.52 2.21 19.75
C GLN A 271 2.08 2.72 19.75
N GLU A 272 1.88 3.98 19.37
CA GLU A 272 0.55 4.57 19.38
C GLU A 272 -0.34 4.03 18.25
N ILE A 273 0.18 3.86 17.03
CA ILE A 273 -0.57 3.28 15.93
C ILE A 273 -0.94 1.82 16.25
N MET A 274 -0.01 1.02 16.77
CA MET A 274 -0.30 -0.35 17.22
C MET A 274 -1.41 -0.38 18.28
N ARG A 275 -1.37 0.54 19.26
CA ARG A 275 -2.41 0.68 20.28
C ARG A 275 -3.77 0.99 19.64
N ILE A 276 -3.80 1.96 18.71
CA ILE A 276 -5.03 2.38 18.01
C ILE A 276 -5.65 1.21 17.24
N ILE A 277 -4.86 0.48 16.46
CA ILE A 277 -5.37 -0.65 15.65
C ILE A 277 -5.96 -1.77 16.53
N ARG A 278 -5.52 -1.90 17.79
CA ARG A 278 -6.04 -2.88 18.75
C ARG A 278 -7.32 -2.44 19.47
N LEU A 279 -7.75 -1.19 19.35
CA LEU A 279 -8.98 -0.71 19.96
C LEU A 279 -10.20 -1.46 19.41
N PRO A 280 -11.17 -1.86 20.27
CA PRO A 280 -12.33 -2.64 19.84
C PRO A 280 -13.18 -1.94 18.76
N ASP A 281 -13.38 -0.63 18.87
CA ASP A 281 -14.11 0.18 17.91
C ASP A 281 -13.43 0.25 16.55
N ILE A 282 -12.09 0.37 16.53
CA ILE A 282 -11.29 0.37 15.30
C ILE A 282 -11.33 -1.02 14.65
N ARG A 283 -11.10 -2.09 15.43
CA ARG A 283 -11.17 -3.47 14.91
C ARG A 283 -12.54 -3.77 14.30
N ALA A 284 -13.62 -3.46 15.02
CA ALA A 284 -14.97 -3.64 14.51
C ALA A 284 -15.19 -2.86 13.20
N ARG A 285 -14.73 -1.61 13.14
CA ARG A 285 -14.86 -0.80 11.93
C ARG A 285 -14.10 -1.38 10.73
N LEU A 286 -12.89 -1.88 10.93
CA LEU A 286 -12.10 -2.50 9.86
C LEU A 286 -12.74 -3.79 9.35
N GLN A 287 -13.28 -4.62 10.25
CA GLN A 287 -13.97 -5.86 9.90
C GLN A 287 -15.24 -5.60 9.07
N THR A 288 -15.96 -4.48 9.27
CA THR A 288 -17.14 -4.16 8.44
C THR A 288 -16.80 -3.94 6.97
N VAL A 289 -15.55 -3.69 6.64
CA VAL A 289 -15.04 -3.51 5.27
C VAL A 289 -14.07 -4.62 4.86
N GLU A 290 -14.14 -5.77 5.53
CA GLU A 290 -13.35 -6.98 5.24
C GLU A 290 -11.84 -6.78 5.35
N LEU A 291 -11.39 -5.89 6.26
CA LEU A 291 -9.99 -5.66 6.54
C LEU A 291 -9.58 -6.37 7.84
N GLU A 292 -8.48 -7.13 7.79
CA GLU A 292 -7.90 -7.73 8.99
C GLU A 292 -6.98 -6.71 9.68
N PRO A 293 -7.32 -6.29 10.93
CA PRO A 293 -6.47 -5.38 11.70
C PRO A 293 -5.16 -6.08 12.13
N VAL A 294 -4.01 -5.52 11.80
CA VAL A 294 -2.69 -6.11 12.09
C VAL A 294 -1.99 -5.37 13.24
N GLY A 295 -1.56 -4.13 13.04
CA GLY A 295 -0.79 -3.39 14.03
C GLY A 295 0.58 -4.01 14.27
N SER A 296 1.43 -4.09 13.24
CA SER A 296 2.78 -4.67 13.31
C SER A 296 3.80 -3.70 13.91
N THR A 297 4.92 -4.23 14.35
CA THR A 297 6.12 -3.43 14.60
C THR A 297 6.72 -2.90 13.28
N SER A 298 7.55 -1.84 13.39
CA SER A 298 8.32 -1.28 12.28
C SER A 298 9.21 -2.34 11.62
N ALA A 299 9.90 -3.15 12.42
CA ALA A 299 10.78 -4.21 11.93
C ALA A 299 10.02 -5.33 11.18
N GLU A 300 8.84 -5.71 11.65
CA GLU A 300 7.97 -6.66 10.95
C GLU A 300 7.49 -6.10 9.63
N PHE A 301 7.05 -4.83 9.63
CA PHE A 301 6.58 -4.19 8.41
C PHE A 301 7.70 -4.03 7.37
N ALA A 302 8.93 -3.68 7.80
CA ALA A 302 10.09 -3.62 6.92
C ALA A 302 10.36 -4.98 6.24
N ARG A 303 10.27 -6.08 6.99
CA ARG A 303 10.44 -7.45 6.43
C ARG A 303 9.35 -7.79 5.42
N ILE A 304 8.10 -7.44 5.70
CA ILE A 304 6.97 -7.66 4.78
C ILE A 304 7.20 -6.90 3.47
N ILE A 305 7.55 -5.60 3.53
CA ILE A 305 7.85 -4.80 2.34
C ILE A 305 8.97 -5.44 1.51
N ALA A 306 10.05 -5.86 2.15
CA ALA A 306 11.20 -6.47 1.45
C ALA A 306 10.82 -7.81 0.78
N THR A 307 10.06 -8.66 1.47
CA THR A 307 9.59 -9.95 0.94
C THR A 307 8.65 -9.76 -0.25
N ASP A 308 7.69 -8.86 -0.12
CA ASP A 308 6.72 -8.59 -1.19
C ASP A 308 7.40 -7.97 -2.41
N LEU A 309 8.30 -7.02 -2.20
CA LEU A 309 9.08 -6.43 -3.29
C LEU A 309 9.84 -7.51 -4.07
N ALA A 310 10.55 -8.41 -3.38
CA ALA A 310 11.27 -9.50 -4.02
C ALA A 310 10.33 -10.43 -4.80
N THR A 311 9.17 -10.76 -4.22
CA THR A 311 8.13 -11.58 -4.86
C THR A 311 7.62 -10.93 -6.14
N TRP A 312 7.21 -9.66 -6.06
CA TRP A 312 6.67 -8.97 -7.23
C TRP A 312 7.72 -8.70 -8.31
N GLN A 313 8.98 -8.46 -7.93
CA GLN A 313 10.09 -8.39 -8.88
C GLN A 313 10.29 -9.71 -9.63
N ALA A 314 10.21 -10.84 -8.94
CA ALA A 314 10.32 -12.15 -9.58
C ALA A 314 9.16 -12.40 -10.56
N VAL A 315 7.91 -12.10 -10.17
CA VAL A 315 6.72 -12.24 -11.02
C VAL A 315 6.81 -11.33 -12.24
N ALA A 316 7.14 -10.05 -12.04
CA ALA A 316 7.26 -9.07 -13.13
C ALA A 316 8.36 -9.48 -14.14
N LYS A 317 9.51 -9.93 -13.63
CA LYS A 317 10.62 -10.41 -14.47
C LYS A 317 10.21 -11.63 -15.31
N ALA A 318 9.56 -12.62 -14.69
CA ALA A 318 9.11 -13.82 -15.39
C ALA A 318 8.02 -13.54 -16.43
N ALA A 319 7.16 -12.53 -16.18
CA ALA A 319 6.14 -12.06 -17.12
C ALA A 319 6.68 -11.08 -18.17
N ASN A 320 7.96 -10.68 -18.09
CA ASN A 320 8.54 -9.57 -18.87
C ASN A 320 7.70 -8.28 -18.80
N LEU A 321 7.10 -8.03 -17.61
CA LEU A 321 6.21 -6.89 -17.40
C LEU A 321 7.01 -5.68 -16.92
N LYS A 322 6.99 -4.63 -17.73
CA LYS A 322 7.49 -3.29 -17.40
C LYS A 322 6.43 -2.28 -17.79
N VAL A 323 6.23 -1.28 -16.96
CA VAL A 323 5.32 -0.16 -17.24
C VAL A 323 6.18 1.08 -17.51
N GLU A 324 5.91 1.74 -18.65
CA GLU A 324 6.61 2.97 -19.06
C GLU A 324 6.04 4.23 -18.40
#